data_8a99e69cc6aa705921ec476d1392227e
#
_entry.id   8a99e69cc6aa705921ec476d1392227e
#
_cell.length_a   1.000
_cell.length_b   1.000
_cell.length_c   1.000
_cell.angle_alpha   90.00
_cell.angle_beta   90.00
_cell.angle_gamma   90.00
#
_symmetry.space_group_name_H-M   'P 1'
#
loop_
_entity.id
_entity.type
_entity.pdbx_description
1 polymer ?
#
loop_
_entity_poly.entity_id
_entity_poly.type
_entity_poly.pdbx_seq_one_letter_code
_entity_poly.pdbx_strand_id
1 'polypeptide(L)'
;MKLIMAIVPEKRSREILDTLIKAQYRATLVSTTGGFLRKGNATLLIGVESEKVNDVLQHIQGVCAATPARADSEEAYATIFVLDVEQYERV
;
A
#
# COMPACT_ATOMS: atom_id res chain seq x y z
N MET A 1 -8.58 12.28 -9.08
CA MET A 1 -7.59 11.21 -8.89
C MET A 1 -7.08 11.20 -7.46
N LYS A 2 -6.85 10.03 -6.93
CA LYS A 2 -6.32 9.86 -5.58
C LYS A 2 -5.00 9.12 -5.62
N LEU A 3 -4.11 9.47 -4.70
CA LEU A 3 -2.88 8.74 -4.45
C LEU A 3 -3.01 8.02 -3.13
N ILE A 4 -2.85 6.71 -3.16
CA ILE A 4 -2.85 5.89 -1.96
C ILE A 4 -1.39 5.61 -1.61
N MET A 5 -1.02 5.96 -0.39
CA MET A 5 0.29 5.63 0.17
C MET A 5 0.07 4.60 1.26
N ALA A 6 0.52 3.38 1.02
CA ALA A 6 0.34 2.28 1.96
C ALA A 6 1.68 1.87 2.54
N ILE A 7 1.82 1.99 3.84
CA ILE A 7 3.01 1.54 4.57
C ILE A 7 2.68 0.18 5.16
N VAL A 8 3.36 -0.84 4.67
CA VAL A 8 3.03 -2.23 4.98
C VAL A 8 4.27 -2.97 5.45
N PRO A 9 4.13 -4.10 6.15
CA PRO A 9 5.28 -4.92 6.48
C PRO A 9 6.01 -5.36 5.20
N GLU A 10 7.31 -5.26 5.20
CA GLU A 10 8.13 -5.56 4.02
C GLU A 10 7.87 -6.97 3.50
N LYS A 11 7.71 -7.92 4.40
CA LYS A 11 7.46 -9.32 4.03
C LYS A 11 6.10 -9.52 3.35
N ARG A 12 5.20 -8.55 3.45
CA ARG A 12 3.88 -8.59 2.79
C ARG A 12 3.84 -7.75 1.53
N SER A 13 4.80 -6.87 1.35
CA SER A 13 4.75 -5.87 0.28
C SER A 13 4.67 -6.50 -1.10
N ARG A 14 5.42 -7.56 -1.34
CA ARG A 14 5.42 -8.21 -2.65
C ARG A 14 4.08 -8.85 -2.97
N GLU A 15 3.48 -9.51 -2.00
CA GLU A 15 2.17 -10.14 -2.19
C GLU A 15 1.09 -9.10 -2.44
N ILE A 16 1.13 -7.99 -1.71
CA ILE A 16 0.19 -6.89 -1.91
C ILE A 16 0.38 -6.29 -3.31
N LEU A 17 1.63 -6.06 -3.70
CA LEU A 17 1.95 -5.53 -5.02
C LEU A 17 1.41 -6.44 -6.12
N ASP A 18 1.66 -7.74 -6.02
CA ASP A 18 1.19 -8.71 -7.02
C ASP A 18 -0.34 -8.74 -7.09
N THR A 19 -1.01 -8.67 -5.94
CA THR A 19 -2.47 -8.65 -5.90
C THR A 19 -3.02 -7.43 -6.62
N LEU A 20 -2.43 -6.25 -6.40
CA LEU A 20 -2.87 -5.02 -7.04
C LEU A 20 -2.60 -5.04 -8.54
N ILE A 21 -1.46 -5.55 -8.95
CA ILE A 21 -1.12 -5.66 -10.38
C ILE A 21 -2.09 -6.61 -11.08
N LYS A 22 -2.42 -7.74 -10.46
CA LYS A 22 -3.40 -8.67 -11.02
C LYS A 22 -4.78 -8.05 -11.14
N ALA A 23 -5.11 -7.14 -10.26
CA ALA A 23 -6.37 -6.39 -10.32
C ALA A 23 -6.29 -5.19 -11.29
N GLN A 24 -5.18 -5.08 -12.03
CA GLN A 24 -4.95 -4.06 -13.04
C GLN A 24 -4.76 -2.65 -12.49
N TYR A 25 -4.29 -2.55 -11.26
CA TYR A 25 -3.90 -1.28 -10.68
C TYR A 25 -2.42 -1.02 -10.91
N ARG A 26 -2.07 0.25 -11.02
CA ARG A 26 -0.68 0.67 -11.07
C ARG A 26 -0.19 0.91 -9.66
N ALA A 27 0.75 0.10 -9.24
CA ALA A 27 1.34 0.23 -7.91
C ALA A 27 2.85 0.23 -8.03
N THR A 28 3.50 1.08 -7.27
CA THR A 28 4.95 1.18 -7.21
C THR A 28 5.42 0.87 -5.81
N LEU A 29 6.35 -0.05 -5.70
CA LEU A 29 6.99 -0.36 -4.43
C LEU A 29 8.19 0.54 -4.25
N VAL A 30 8.19 1.31 -3.18
CA VAL A 30 9.31 2.17 -2.82
C VAL A 30 10.11 1.49 -1.74
N SER A 31 11.36 1.20 -2.05
CA SER A 31 12.26 0.62 -1.07
C SER A 31 12.63 1.67 -0.05
N THR A 32 12.53 1.30 1.21
CA THR A 32 12.71 2.25 2.28
C THR A 32 13.87 1.85 3.17
N THR A 33 14.98 2.49 2.90
CA THR A 33 16.12 2.43 3.81
C THR A 33 16.32 3.82 4.36
N GLY A 34 16.19 3.95 5.66
CA GLY A 34 16.38 5.24 6.33
C GLY A 34 15.16 6.14 6.27
N GLY A 35 15.30 7.36 6.70
CA GLY A 35 14.22 8.32 6.76
C GLY A 35 13.27 8.05 7.91
N PHE A 36 12.01 8.39 7.68
CA PHE A 36 10.98 8.29 8.71
C PHE A 36 10.32 6.91 8.78
N LEU A 37 10.68 6.00 7.89
CA LEU A 37 10.04 4.70 7.87
C LEU A 37 10.74 3.73 8.81
N ARG A 38 9.94 2.98 9.54
CA ARG A 38 10.46 1.99 10.46
C ARG A 38 11.12 0.85 9.68
N LYS A 39 12.18 0.31 10.26
CA LYS A 39 12.82 -0.88 9.73
C LYS A 39 11.80 -2.01 9.61
N GLY A 40 11.81 -2.68 8.47
CA GLY A 40 10.90 -3.78 8.21
C GLY A 40 9.61 -3.41 7.51
N ASN A 41 9.41 -2.13 7.20
CA ASN A 41 8.26 -1.66 6.43
C ASN A 41 8.67 -1.26 5.02
N ALA A 42 7.70 -1.31 4.13
CA ALA A 42 7.85 -0.84 2.77
C ALA A 42 6.66 0.06 2.42
N THR A 43 6.85 0.92 1.45
CA THR A 43 5.80 1.83 1.01
C THR A 43 5.35 1.49 -0.40
N LEU A 44 4.05 1.41 -0.59
CA LEU A 44 3.44 1.27 -1.91
C LEU A 44 2.73 2.56 -2.27
N LEU A 45 2.90 2.99 -3.51
CA LEU A 45 2.20 4.15 -4.06
C LEU A 45 1.26 3.67 -5.16
N ILE A 46 -0.02 3.98 -5.03
CA ILE A 46 -1.04 3.55 -5.97
C ILE A 46 -1.87 4.76 -6.40
N GLY A 47 -1.86 5.06 -7.69
CA GLY A 47 -2.69 6.13 -8.24
C GLY A 47 -3.98 5.55 -8.80
N VAL A 48 -5.14 6.05 -8.34
CA VAL A 48 -6.44 5.52 -8.77
C VAL A 48 -7.47 6.63 -8.84
N GLU A 49 -8.54 6.37 -9.56
CA GLU A 49 -9.71 7.23 -9.51
C GLU A 49 -10.41 7.10 -8.16
N SER A 50 -11.10 8.15 -7.75
CA SER A 50 -11.73 8.21 -6.42
C SER A 50 -12.64 7.02 -6.15
N GLU A 51 -13.37 6.57 -7.16
CA GLU A 51 -14.32 5.47 -7.04
C GLU A 51 -13.65 4.11 -6.83
N LYS A 52 -12.35 4.01 -7.08
CA LYS A 52 -11.60 2.76 -6.93
C LYS A 52 -10.85 2.66 -5.61
N VAL A 53 -10.85 3.70 -4.81
CA VAL A 53 -10.10 3.71 -3.55
C VAL A 53 -10.52 2.56 -2.65
N ASN A 54 -11.82 2.38 -2.44
CA ASN A 54 -12.30 1.31 -1.56
C ASN A 54 -11.91 -0.06 -2.05
N ASP A 55 -11.92 -0.28 -3.36
CA ASP A 55 -11.51 -1.56 -3.93
C ASP A 55 -10.04 -1.86 -3.65
N VAL A 56 -9.18 -0.85 -3.82
CA VAL A 56 -7.75 -1.00 -3.50
C VAL A 56 -7.56 -1.32 -2.02
N LEU A 57 -8.26 -0.60 -1.15
CA LEU A 57 -8.15 -0.84 0.30
C LEU A 57 -8.58 -2.26 0.66
N GLN A 58 -9.62 -2.77 0.03
CA GLN A 58 -10.08 -4.14 0.26
C GLN A 58 -9.04 -5.18 -0.17
N HIS A 59 -8.36 -4.96 -1.28
CA HIS A 59 -7.28 -5.85 -1.71
C HIS A 59 -6.14 -5.88 -0.69
N ILE A 60 -5.75 -4.71 -0.20
CA ILE A 60 -4.68 -4.62 0.80
C ILE A 60 -5.09 -5.31 2.09
N GLN A 61 -6.31 -5.04 2.56
CA GLN A 61 -6.83 -5.65 3.77
C GLN A 61 -6.92 -7.17 3.65
N GLY A 62 -7.31 -7.67 2.48
CA GLY A 62 -7.41 -9.09 2.22
C GLY A 62 -6.07 -9.80 2.41
N VAL A 63 -5.00 -9.23 1.90
CA VAL A 63 -3.67 -9.82 2.06
C VAL A 63 -3.23 -9.77 3.52
N CYS A 64 -3.43 -8.64 4.18
CA CYS A 64 -3.06 -8.48 5.59
C CYS A 64 -3.85 -9.41 6.50
N ALA A 65 -5.13 -9.61 6.21
CA ALA A 65 -5.99 -10.48 7.02
C ALA A 65 -5.71 -11.96 6.81
N ALA A 66 -5.12 -12.33 5.68
CA ALA A 66 -4.81 -13.73 5.39
C ALA A 66 -3.76 -14.30 6.34
N THR A 67 -3.04 -13.43 7.04
CA THR A 67 -2.08 -13.87 8.05
C THR A 67 -2.45 -13.21 9.37
N PRO A 68 -2.78 -14.02 10.39
CA PRO A 68 -3.15 -13.46 11.68
C PRO A 68 -2.02 -12.61 12.22
N ALA A 69 -2.32 -11.36 12.46
CA ALA A 69 -1.40 -10.49 13.16
C ALA A 69 -1.38 -10.91 14.61
N ARG A 70 -0.20 -10.92 15.20
CA ARG A 70 -0.12 -11.02 16.65
C ARG A 70 -0.77 -9.76 17.22
N ALA A 71 -1.66 -9.94 18.16
CA ALA A 71 -2.44 -8.83 18.71
C ALA A 71 -1.58 -7.73 19.32
N ASP A 72 -0.34 -8.05 19.67
CA ASP A 72 0.61 -7.12 20.28
C ASP A 72 1.68 -6.61 19.29
N SER A 73 1.56 -6.94 18.01
CA SER A 73 2.57 -6.60 17.03
C SER A 73 2.15 -5.36 16.25
N GLU A 74 2.93 -4.30 16.34
CA GLU A 74 2.75 -3.10 15.53
C GLU A 74 3.04 -3.35 14.05
N GLU A 75 3.71 -4.45 13.73
CA GLU A 75 4.07 -4.81 12.36
C GLU A 75 2.89 -5.37 11.57
N ALA A 76 1.78 -5.58 12.23
CA ALA A 76 0.69 -6.38 11.68
C ALA A 76 -0.26 -5.61 10.76
N TYR A 77 -0.17 -4.30 10.73
CA TYR A 77 -1.19 -3.50 10.07
C TYR A 77 -0.59 -2.54 9.05
N ALA A 78 -1.32 -2.37 7.97
CA ALA A 78 -0.99 -1.35 6.99
C ALA A 78 -1.44 0.01 7.50
N THR A 79 -0.61 1.02 7.31
CA THR A 79 -1.00 2.40 7.51
C THR A 79 -1.24 3.02 6.14
N ILE A 80 -2.43 3.56 5.92
CA ILE A 80 -2.82 4.00 4.60
C ILE A 80 -3.20 5.47 4.64
N PHE A 81 -2.59 6.24 3.75
CA PHE A 81 -2.94 7.64 3.51
C PHE A 81 -3.56 7.75 2.13
N VAL A 82 -4.65 8.49 2.03
CA VAL A 82 -5.30 8.77 0.74
C VAL A 82 -5.23 10.27 0.52
N LEU A 83 -4.59 10.66 -0.57
CA LEU A 83 -4.31 12.05 -0.88
C LEU A 83 -4.98 12.45 -2.19
N ASP A 84 -5.50 13.67 -2.24
CA ASP A 84 -6.00 14.22 -3.50
C ASP A 84 -4.82 14.60 -4.39
N VAL A 85 -4.93 14.29 -5.67
CA VAL A 85 -3.95 14.68 -6.66
C VAL A 85 -4.62 15.62 -7.64
N GLU A 86 -4.21 16.87 -7.65
CA GLU A 86 -4.78 17.86 -8.55
C GLU A 86 -4.21 17.74 -9.95
N GLN A 87 -2.94 17.37 -10.04
CA GLN A 87 -2.23 17.30 -11.30
C GLN A 87 -1.05 16.35 -11.19
N TYR A 88 -0.78 15.61 -12.26
CA TYR A 88 0.46 14.85 -12.37
C TYR A 88 1.00 14.99 -13.79
N GLU A 89 2.29 14.82 -13.95
CA GLU A 89 2.95 14.89 -15.24
C GLU A 89 3.89 13.71 -15.43
N ARG A 90 3.92 13.21 -16.65
CA ARG A 90 4.90 12.22 -17.07
C ARG A 90 5.87 12.93 -18.02
N VAL A 91 7.09 13.01 -17.59
CA VAL A 91 8.12 13.72 -18.37
C VAL A 91 9.17 12.77 -18.93
#